data_ec6ec5a6b214d4e3d9f4ad79a6346220
#
_entry.id   ec6ec5a6b214d4e3d9f4ad79a6346220
#
_cell.length_a   1.000
_cell.length_b   1.000
_cell.length_c   1.000
_cell.angle_alpha   90.00
_cell.angle_beta   90.00
_cell.angle_gamma   90.00
#
_symmetry.space_group_name_H-M   'P 1'
#
loop_
_entity.id
_entity.type
_entity.pdbx_description
1 polymer ?
#
loop_
_entity_poly.entity_id
_entity_poly.type
_entity_poly.pdbx_seq_one_letter_code
_entity_poly.pdbx_strand_id
1 'polypeptide(L)'
;MNGSKAPMLLITLVLLLLTACSAKIYGTVRLVDEDMKAIPDDNPKGTVVNMINTSVSVETASHSVVADEEGKFKSEEETITPGTYKVEASRIGYQTETQTVEIGGSTSKKLEFALKRIPEGKRKSIAGASSDADKIINPGEVNIQPPGI
;
A
#
# COMPACT_ATOMS: atom_id res chain seq x y z
N MET A 1 50.11 21.85 32.30
CA MET A 1 49.93 21.02 31.09
C MET A 1 48.43 20.90 30.84
N ASN A 2 47.85 21.84 30.04
CA ASN A 2 46.43 21.84 29.71
C ASN A 2 46.25 21.14 28.35
N GLY A 3 46.07 19.82 28.40
CA GLY A 3 45.79 19.02 27.21
C GLY A 3 44.47 19.45 26.57
N SER A 4 44.55 19.90 25.33
CA SER A 4 43.47 20.35 24.48
C SER A 4 42.35 19.26 24.37
N LYS A 5 41.27 19.39 25.17
CA LYS A 5 40.03 18.57 25.06
C LYS A 5 39.10 19.06 23.95
N ALA A 6 39.42 20.21 23.32
CA ALA A 6 38.61 20.84 22.28
C ALA A 6 38.44 20.01 21.00
N PRO A 7 39.47 19.33 20.42
CA PRO A 7 39.27 18.58 19.17
C PRO A 7 38.38 17.33 19.34
N MET A 8 38.40 16.71 20.51
CA MET A 8 37.60 15.50 20.77
C MET A 8 36.10 15.84 20.88
N LEU A 9 35.75 16.99 21.45
CA LEU A 9 34.37 17.45 21.56
C LEU A 9 33.79 17.83 20.17
N LEU A 10 34.62 18.41 19.30
CA LEU A 10 34.22 18.79 17.94
C LEU A 10 33.94 17.58 17.06
N ILE A 11 34.75 16.53 17.17
CA ILE A 11 34.57 15.27 16.44
C ILE A 11 33.29 14.57 16.88
N THR A 12 32.98 14.58 18.19
CA THR A 12 31.74 13.97 18.71
C THR A 12 30.49 14.73 18.23
N LEU A 13 30.56 16.07 18.15
CA LEU A 13 29.47 16.90 17.66
C LEU A 13 29.22 16.68 16.16
N VAL A 14 30.28 16.51 15.36
CA VAL A 14 30.13 16.23 13.90
C VAL A 14 29.56 14.86 13.64
N LEU A 15 29.86 13.85 14.46
CA LEU A 15 29.29 12.51 14.32
C LEU A 15 27.79 12.47 14.63
N LEU A 16 27.30 13.34 15.51
CA LEU A 16 25.85 13.42 15.84
C LEU A 16 25.02 14.07 14.73
N LEU A 17 25.64 14.79 13.79
CA LEU A 17 24.93 15.45 12.68
C LEU A 17 24.72 14.54 11.47
N LEU A 18 25.23 13.33 11.46
CA LEU A 18 25.05 12.33 10.40
C LEU A 18 23.78 11.48 10.60
N THR A 19 22.71 12.06 11.12
CA THR A 19 21.40 11.40 11.03
C THR A 19 20.99 11.38 9.56
N ALA A 20 21.27 10.26 8.90
CA ALA A 20 20.87 10.05 7.52
C ALA A 20 19.35 10.20 7.44
N CYS A 21 18.86 11.26 6.78
CA CYS A 21 17.46 11.40 6.45
C CYS A 21 17.10 10.28 5.46
N SER A 22 16.55 9.17 5.94
CA SER A 22 16.02 8.12 5.08
C SER A 22 14.81 8.63 4.30
N ALA A 23 14.73 8.25 3.02
CA ALA A 23 13.57 8.56 2.20
C ALA A 23 12.31 7.92 2.79
N LYS A 24 11.16 8.61 2.68
CA LYS A 24 9.87 8.13 3.20
C LYS A 24 8.76 8.43 2.20
N ILE A 25 7.80 7.52 2.13
CA ILE A 25 6.51 7.76 1.49
C ILE A 25 5.47 7.83 2.60
N TYR A 26 4.75 8.93 2.68
CA TYR A 26 3.75 9.18 3.70
C TYR A 26 2.57 9.96 3.13
N GLY A 27 1.48 10.02 3.84
CA GLY A 27 0.34 10.79 3.37
C GLY A 27 -0.94 10.51 4.11
N THR A 28 -2.06 10.76 3.40
CA THR A 28 -3.38 10.59 3.96
C THR A 28 -4.30 9.88 2.97
N VAL A 29 -5.21 9.07 3.51
CA VAL A 29 -6.31 8.45 2.80
C VAL A 29 -7.61 9.05 3.29
N ARG A 30 -8.49 9.43 2.38
CA ARG A 30 -9.86 9.86 2.66
C ARG A 30 -10.83 8.92 1.99
N LEU A 31 -11.96 8.67 2.65
CA LEU A 31 -13.06 7.90 2.09
C LEU A 31 -14.11 8.87 1.57
N VAL A 32 -14.50 8.72 0.32
CA VAL A 32 -15.39 9.65 -0.35
C VAL A 32 -16.53 8.92 -1.08
N ASP A 33 -17.64 9.61 -1.25
CA ASP A 33 -18.75 9.15 -2.06
C ASP A 33 -18.48 9.35 -3.58
N GLU A 34 -19.49 9.10 -4.42
CA GLU A 34 -19.38 9.29 -5.87
C GLU A 34 -19.10 10.74 -6.27
N ASP A 35 -19.56 11.71 -5.46
CA ASP A 35 -19.39 13.15 -5.67
C ASP A 35 -18.10 13.71 -5.04
N MET A 36 -17.19 12.86 -4.58
CA MET A 36 -15.93 13.21 -3.88
C MET A 36 -16.12 13.91 -2.53
N LYS A 37 -17.30 13.78 -1.91
CA LYS A 37 -17.57 14.28 -0.56
C LYS A 37 -17.14 13.27 0.47
N ALA A 38 -16.57 13.74 1.59
CA ALA A 38 -16.22 12.88 2.71
C ALA A 38 -17.46 12.18 3.27
N ILE A 39 -17.32 10.91 3.62
CA ILE A 39 -18.39 10.12 4.25
C ILE A 39 -18.23 10.27 5.77
N PRO A 40 -19.15 10.95 6.48
CA PRO A 40 -18.96 11.36 7.88
C PRO A 40 -18.76 10.18 8.85
N ASP A 41 -19.41 9.05 8.60
CA ASP A 41 -19.45 7.91 9.52
C ASP A 41 -18.47 6.78 9.12
N ASP A 42 -17.62 7.03 8.14
CA ASP A 42 -16.68 6.02 7.65
C ASP A 42 -15.24 6.36 8.04
N ASN A 43 -14.59 5.41 8.68
CA ASN A 43 -13.25 5.59 9.23
C ASN A 43 -12.21 5.00 8.26
N PRO A 44 -11.18 5.76 7.83
CA PRO A 44 -10.14 5.28 6.93
C PRO A 44 -9.19 4.24 7.54
N LYS A 45 -9.26 4.02 8.86
CA LYS A 45 -8.47 2.98 9.56
C LYS A 45 -8.60 1.62 8.87
N GLY A 46 -7.48 0.96 8.69
CA GLY A 46 -7.44 -0.36 8.05
C GLY A 46 -7.35 -0.31 6.53
N THR A 47 -7.28 0.89 5.92
CA THR A 47 -6.93 1.01 4.50
C THR A 47 -5.48 0.57 4.31
N VAL A 48 -5.26 -0.36 3.40
CA VAL A 48 -3.92 -0.86 3.06
C VAL A 48 -3.32 0.03 1.99
N VAL A 49 -2.10 0.51 2.24
CA VAL A 49 -1.30 1.25 1.25
C VAL A 49 -0.08 0.42 0.89
N ASN A 50 -0.06 -0.07 -0.33
CA ASN A 50 1.00 -0.90 -0.88
C ASN A 50 1.94 -0.05 -1.74
N MET A 51 3.24 -0.13 -1.49
CA MET A 51 4.30 0.66 -2.13
C MET A 51 5.22 -0.30 -2.88
N ILE A 52 5.15 -0.29 -4.20
CA ILE A 52 5.88 -1.21 -5.08
C ILE A 52 6.96 -0.44 -5.83
N ASN A 53 8.23 -0.73 -5.54
CA ASN A 53 9.35 -0.17 -6.33
C ASN A 53 9.47 -0.90 -7.66
N THR A 54 9.10 -0.23 -8.75
CA THR A 54 9.12 -0.79 -10.10
C THR A 54 10.52 -0.77 -10.76
N SER A 55 11.50 -0.16 -10.09
CA SER A 55 12.88 -0.06 -10.58
C SER A 55 13.77 -1.22 -10.13
N VAL A 56 13.27 -2.09 -9.24
CA VAL A 56 14.03 -3.23 -8.69
C VAL A 56 13.30 -4.55 -8.93
N SER A 57 14.02 -5.67 -8.73
CA SER A 57 13.46 -7.01 -8.88
C SER A 57 12.32 -7.29 -7.88
N VAL A 58 11.33 -8.08 -8.29
CA VAL A 58 10.01 -8.22 -7.67
C VAL A 58 10.02 -8.72 -6.21
N GLU A 59 11.01 -9.52 -5.81
CA GLU A 59 11.01 -10.19 -4.49
C GLU A 59 11.21 -9.27 -3.28
N THR A 60 11.84 -8.10 -3.48
CA THR A 60 12.10 -7.13 -2.40
C THR A 60 11.43 -5.78 -2.63
N ALA A 61 10.58 -5.71 -3.64
CA ALA A 61 10.07 -4.45 -4.18
C ALA A 61 8.85 -3.90 -3.45
N SER A 62 8.16 -4.70 -2.63
CA SER A 62 6.84 -4.33 -2.09
C SER A 62 6.86 -4.16 -0.57
N HIS A 63 6.34 -3.01 -0.11
CA HIS A 63 6.10 -2.70 1.29
C HIS A 63 4.65 -2.30 1.48
N SER A 64 4.01 -2.77 2.55
CA SER A 64 2.62 -2.44 2.85
C SER A 64 2.51 -1.83 4.23
N VAL A 65 1.74 -0.76 4.34
CA VAL A 65 1.38 -0.12 5.60
C VAL A 65 -0.13 0.04 5.70
N VAL A 66 -0.62 0.24 6.91
CA VAL A 66 -2.04 0.42 7.18
C VAL A 66 -2.28 1.84 7.67
N ALA A 67 -3.30 2.50 7.14
CA ALA A 67 -3.69 3.83 7.59
C ALA A 67 -4.31 3.78 9.00
N ASP A 68 -4.04 4.81 9.80
CA ASP A 68 -4.59 5.01 11.14
C ASP A 68 -6.05 5.55 11.11
N GLU A 69 -6.58 5.94 12.26
CA GLU A 69 -7.95 6.45 12.42
C GLU A 69 -8.17 7.78 11.70
N GLU A 70 -7.12 8.60 11.57
CA GLU A 70 -7.13 9.86 10.83
C GLU A 70 -6.81 9.66 9.34
N GLY A 71 -6.62 8.43 8.90
CA GLY A 71 -6.25 8.09 7.53
C GLY A 71 -4.78 8.36 7.21
N LYS A 72 -3.94 8.63 8.20
CA LYS A 72 -2.52 8.86 7.97
C LYS A 72 -1.79 7.54 7.78
N PHE A 73 -0.84 7.52 6.87
CA PHE A 73 0.07 6.40 6.67
C PHE A 73 1.50 6.90 6.47
N LYS A 74 2.45 6.04 6.78
CA LYS A 74 3.89 6.31 6.61
C LYS A 74 4.63 5.00 6.42
N SER A 75 5.55 4.97 5.45
CA SER A 75 6.47 3.84 5.28
C SER A 75 7.34 3.65 6.54
N GLU A 76 7.74 2.42 6.78
CA GLU A 76 8.73 2.12 7.81
C GLU A 76 10.06 2.78 7.48
N GLU A 77 10.90 2.94 8.51
CA GLU A 77 12.23 3.54 8.35
C GLU A 77 13.13 2.62 7.52
N GLU A 78 13.94 3.20 6.64
CA GLU A 78 14.91 2.48 5.81
C GLU A 78 14.33 1.50 4.78
N THR A 79 12.98 1.40 4.65
CA THR A 79 12.37 0.51 3.64
C THR A 79 12.29 1.13 2.25
N ILE A 80 12.34 2.45 2.16
CA ILE A 80 12.21 3.17 0.89
C ILE A 80 13.60 3.47 0.32
N THR A 81 13.91 2.85 -0.80
CA THR A 81 15.13 3.06 -1.58
C THR A 81 14.85 3.97 -2.78
N PRO A 82 15.87 4.61 -3.39
CA PRO A 82 15.66 5.37 -4.62
C PRO A 82 15.03 4.53 -5.73
N GLY A 83 14.13 5.13 -6.49
CA GLY A 83 13.43 4.46 -7.60
C GLY A 83 12.04 5.00 -7.86
N THR A 84 11.36 4.40 -8.82
CA THR A 84 9.96 4.70 -9.14
C THR A 84 9.04 3.76 -8.39
N TYR A 85 8.11 4.34 -7.63
CA TYR A 85 7.13 3.59 -6.84
C TYR A 85 5.74 3.70 -7.44
N LYS A 86 5.09 2.56 -7.61
CA LYS A 86 3.64 2.46 -7.77
C LYS A 86 3.04 2.31 -6.37
N VAL A 87 2.25 3.29 -5.94
CA VAL A 87 1.63 3.28 -4.62
C VAL A 87 0.13 3.09 -4.79
N GLU A 88 -0.42 2.06 -4.18
CA GLU A 88 -1.83 1.67 -4.27
C GLU A 88 -2.47 1.73 -2.90
N ALA A 89 -3.54 2.51 -2.78
CA ALA A 89 -4.39 2.50 -1.61
C ALA A 89 -5.65 1.68 -1.87
N SER A 90 -5.95 0.70 -1.02
CA SER A 90 -7.06 -0.22 -1.19
C SER A 90 -7.82 -0.46 0.11
N ARG A 91 -9.16 -0.59 -0.01
CA ARG A 91 -10.07 -0.89 1.08
C ARG A 91 -11.28 -1.66 0.56
N ILE A 92 -11.77 -2.62 1.33
CA ILE A 92 -12.99 -3.36 0.98
C ILE A 92 -14.18 -2.41 0.88
N GLY A 93 -14.91 -2.48 -0.24
CA GLY A 93 -16.06 -1.62 -0.51
C GLY A 93 -15.72 -0.30 -1.21
N TYR A 94 -14.44 -0.05 -1.50
CA TYR A 94 -13.94 1.14 -2.17
C TYR A 94 -13.17 0.79 -3.44
N GLN A 95 -13.12 1.73 -4.37
CA GLN A 95 -12.26 1.63 -5.54
C GLN A 95 -10.81 1.83 -5.13
N THR A 96 -9.93 0.97 -5.60
CA THR A 96 -8.48 1.13 -5.40
C THR A 96 -7.98 2.35 -6.18
N GLU A 97 -7.20 3.19 -5.51
CA GLU A 97 -6.54 4.32 -6.14
C GLU A 97 -5.03 4.06 -6.24
N THR A 98 -4.44 4.43 -7.37
CA THR A 98 -3.02 4.22 -7.66
C THR A 98 -2.36 5.52 -8.06
N GLN A 99 -1.18 5.79 -7.48
CA GLN A 99 -0.33 6.91 -7.86
C GLN A 99 1.10 6.42 -8.11
N THR A 100 1.78 7.02 -9.09
CA THR A 100 3.18 6.74 -9.37
C THR A 100 4.04 7.92 -8.93
N VAL A 101 5.11 7.64 -8.17
CA VAL A 101 6.01 8.66 -7.65
C VAL A 101 7.47 8.24 -7.82
N GLU A 102 8.33 9.22 -8.05
CA GLU A 102 9.77 9.02 -8.10
C GLU A 102 10.41 9.46 -6.78
N ILE A 103 11.24 8.59 -6.21
CA ILE A 103 11.99 8.80 -4.99
C ILE A 103 13.47 8.94 -5.34
N GLY A 104 14.02 10.11 -5.13
CA GLY A 104 15.46 10.36 -5.15
C GLY A 104 16.09 10.08 -3.78
N GLY A 105 17.40 9.96 -3.70
CA GLY A 105 18.23 9.56 -2.54
C GLY A 105 17.63 9.71 -1.15
N SER A 106 17.46 10.93 -0.65
CA SER A 106 16.88 11.20 0.70
C SER A 106 15.56 11.96 0.64
N THR A 107 14.87 11.92 -0.50
CA THR A 107 13.64 12.70 -0.72
C THR A 107 12.41 11.96 -0.21
N SER A 108 11.69 12.59 0.70
CA SER A 108 10.37 12.08 1.14
C SER A 108 9.25 12.61 0.24
N LYS A 109 8.23 11.79 -0.01
CA LYS A 109 7.04 12.14 -0.80
C LYS A 109 5.78 12.02 0.01
N LYS A 110 4.95 13.08 -0.05
CA LYS A 110 3.61 13.11 0.52
C LYS A 110 2.60 12.74 -0.56
N LEU A 111 1.67 11.82 -0.25
CA LEU A 111 0.59 11.38 -1.13
C LEU A 111 -0.76 11.59 -0.46
N GLU A 112 -1.78 11.85 -1.29
CA GLU A 112 -3.16 11.98 -0.82
C GLU A 112 -4.05 11.10 -1.70
N PHE A 113 -4.77 10.17 -1.06
CA PHE A 113 -5.70 9.27 -1.71
C PHE A 113 -7.14 9.61 -1.34
N ALA A 114 -8.05 9.51 -2.31
CA ALA A 114 -9.47 9.71 -2.13
C ALA A 114 -10.23 8.49 -2.65
N LEU A 115 -10.39 7.46 -1.80
CA LEU A 115 -11.02 6.21 -2.19
C LEU A 115 -12.52 6.39 -2.34
N LYS A 116 -13.04 6.17 -3.55
CA LYS A 116 -14.48 6.24 -3.86
C LYS A 116 -15.20 4.99 -3.40
N ARG A 117 -16.31 5.17 -2.67
CA ARG A 117 -17.18 4.08 -2.28
C ARG A 117 -17.79 3.41 -3.52
N ILE A 118 -17.77 2.09 -3.56
CA ILE A 118 -18.46 1.31 -4.60
C ILE A 118 -19.93 1.23 -4.22
N PRO A 119 -20.87 1.74 -5.06
CA PRO A 119 -22.30 1.65 -4.78
C PRO A 119 -22.74 0.18 -4.64
N GLU A 120 -23.53 -0.11 -3.63
CA GLU A 120 -23.99 -1.49 -3.35
C GLU A 120 -24.77 -2.13 -4.51
N GLY A 121 -25.50 -1.32 -5.30
CA GLY A 121 -26.24 -1.80 -6.46
C GLY A 121 -25.40 -2.23 -7.66
N LYS A 122 -24.11 -1.92 -7.69
CA LYS A 122 -23.18 -2.35 -8.77
C LYS A 122 -22.37 -3.60 -8.42
N ARG A 123 -22.49 -4.09 -7.21
CA ARG A 123 -22.03 -5.44 -6.91
C ARG A 123 -22.98 -6.39 -7.63
N LYS A 124 -22.57 -6.98 -8.75
CA LYS A 124 -23.23 -8.18 -9.25
C LYS A 124 -23.18 -9.19 -8.12
N SER A 125 -24.25 -9.26 -7.32
CA SER A 125 -24.48 -10.47 -6.57
C SER A 125 -24.51 -11.55 -7.65
N ILE A 126 -23.60 -12.50 -7.59
CA ILE A 126 -23.79 -13.79 -8.22
C ILE A 126 -24.89 -14.43 -7.37
N ALA A 127 -26.13 -13.96 -7.54
CA ALA A 127 -27.28 -14.72 -7.16
C ALA A 127 -27.16 -15.97 -8.05
N GLY A 128 -26.87 -17.11 -7.43
CA GLY A 128 -26.92 -18.37 -8.14
C GLY A 128 -28.20 -18.39 -8.93
N ALA A 129 -28.11 -18.53 -10.24
CA ALA A 129 -29.28 -18.62 -11.07
C ALA A 129 -30.10 -19.79 -10.50
N SER A 130 -31.31 -19.50 -10.03
CA SER A 130 -32.24 -20.53 -9.56
C SER A 130 -32.87 -21.26 -10.75
N SER A 131 -32.11 -21.41 -11.82
CA SER A 131 -32.50 -22.26 -12.95
C SER A 131 -31.75 -23.59 -12.86
N ASP A 132 -32.49 -24.69 -12.94
CA ASP A 132 -31.99 -26.08 -13.02
C ASP A 132 -30.96 -26.31 -14.16
N ALA A 133 -30.50 -25.27 -14.83
CA ALA A 133 -29.49 -25.30 -15.88
C ALA A 133 -28.06 -25.24 -15.34
N ASP A 134 -27.83 -24.81 -14.09
CA ASP A 134 -26.52 -24.85 -13.44
C ASP A 134 -26.31 -26.30 -12.90
N LYS A 135 -26.06 -27.21 -13.83
CA LYS A 135 -25.55 -28.53 -13.50
C LYS A 135 -24.18 -28.35 -12.88
N ILE A 136 -24.12 -28.39 -11.54
CA ILE A 136 -22.85 -28.49 -10.82
C ILE A 136 -22.21 -29.81 -11.27
N ILE A 137 -21.24 -29.70 -12.18
CA ILE A 137 -20.40 -30.82 -12.54
C ILE A 137 -19.58 -31.14 -11.30
N ASN A 138 -20.00 -32.15 -10.56
CA ASN A 138 -19.25 -32.63 -9.41
C ASN A 138 -17.88 -33.10 -9.89
N PRO A 139 -16.75 -32.50 -9.40
CA PRO A 139 -15.39 -32.86 -9.87
C PRO A 139 -15.03 -34.33 -9.63
N GLY A 140 -15.88 -35.10 -8.93
CA GLY A 140 -15.74 -36.54 -8.71
C GLY A 140 -16.28 -37.46 -9.84
N GLU A 141 -16.99 -36.89 -10.82
CA GLU A 141 -17.55 -37.68 -11.96
C GLU A 141 -16.73 -37.55 -13.26
N VAL A 142 -15.44 -37.28 -13.16
CA VAL A 142 -14.56 -37.45 -14.31
C VAL A 142 -14.38 -38.97 -14.51
N ASN A 143 -15.16 -39.54 -15.39
CA ASN A 143 -15.02 -40.93 -15.84
C ASN A 143 -13.70 -41.05 -16.61
N ILE A 144 -12.62 -41.37 -15.90
CA ILE A 144 -11.31 -41.66 -16.48
C ILE A 144 -11.45 -43.08 -17.07
N GLN A 145 -11.87 -43.16 -18.33
CA GLN A 145 -11.84 -44.38 -19.07
C GLN A 145 -10.36 -44.75 -19.37
N PRO A 146 -9.86 -45.89 -18.86
CA PRO A 146 -8.49 -46.30 -19.15
C PRO A 146 -8.32 -46.51 -20.66
N PRO A 147 -7.15 -46.20 -21.25
CA PRO A 147 -6.89 -46.49 -22.65
C PRO A 147 -7.05 -48.01 -22.89
N GLY A 148 -7.93 -48.35 -23.83
CA GLY A 148 -8.19 -49.74 -24.21
C GLY A 148 -6.90 -50.39 -24.70
N ILE A 149 -6.67 -51.62 -24.25
CA ILE A 149 -5.63 -52.54 -24.69
C ILE A 149 -6.02 -53.08 -26.07
#